data_c03d54bf641736a1088e5a9c8315d3f8
#
_entry.id   c03d54bf641736a1088e5a9c8315d3f8
#
_cell.length_a   1.000
_cell.length_b   1.000
_cell.length_c   1.000
_cell.angle_alpha   90.00
_cell.angle_beta   90.00
_cell.angle_gamma   90.00
#
_symmetry.space_group_name_H-M   'P 1'
#
loop_
_entity.id
_entity.type
_entity.pdbx_description
1 polymer ?
#
loop_
_entity_poly.entity_id
_entity_poly.type
_entity_poly.pdbx_seq_one_letter_code
_entity_poly.pdbx_strand_id
1 'polypeptide(L)'
;AEMGQLLDYQGVMACFADPTIILFLGGFVLAIAATKSGLDAKMAKVLIAPFGKRSEHVLLGFMLITGIFSMFISNTATAAMMLTFLTPVFKALPPDGKGRVALTMAIPIGANLGGMGTPIGTPPNAFAYKVLNDPQGLNMGIGFGDWMMIMAPMVILMLIVAWFILLKMFPFSQKTIEIKIESHAHSNWRTAVVAATFILNIHLR
;
A
#
# COMPACT_ATOMS: atom_id res chain seq x y z
N ALA A 1 15.16 42.54 -18.42
CA ALA A 1 14.46 41.67 -17.48
C ALA A 1 14.19 40.34 -18.13
N GLU A 2 15.11 39.39 -17.91
CA GLU A 2 15.12 38.05 -18.51
C GLU A 2 14.34 37.06 -17.63
N MET A 3 13.03 37.09 -17.70
CA MET A 3 12.18 36.05 -17.10
C MET A 3 11.73 34.96 -18.10
N GLY A 4 12.40 34.86 -19.25
CA GLY A 4 11.98 33.99 -20.36
C GLY A 4 12.84 32.75 -20.64
N GLN A 5 13.88 32.45 -19.87
CA GLN A 5 14.78 31.31 -20.12
C GLN A 5 14.98 30.40 -18.92
N LEU A 6 13.96 30.18 -18.09
CA LEU A 6 14.12 29.33 -16.89
C LEU A 6 14.20 27.84 -17.22
N LEU A 7 13.62 27.39 -18.35
CA LEU A 7 13.74 25.98 -18.79
C LEU A 7 13.60 25.92 -20.32
N ASP A 8 14.56 25.30 -20.99
CA ASP A 8 14.45 24.92 -22.38
C ASP A 8 13.32 23.89 -22.58
N TYR A 9 12.64 23.92 -23.73
CA TYR A 9 11.58 22.97 -24.08
C TYR A 9 12.04 21.51 -23.91
N GLN A 10 13.26 21.18 -24.33
CA GLN A 10 13.83 19.85 -24.19
C GLN A 10 14.02 19.48 -22.72
N GLY A 11 14.47 20.42 -21.88
CA GLY A 11 14.60 20.21 -20.44
C GLY A 11 13.27 19.96 -19.74
N VAL A 12 12.23 20.70 -20.13
CA VAL A 12 10.85 20.48 -19.62
C VAL A 12 10.35 19.10 -20.03
N MET A 13 10.52 18.71 -21.29
CA MET A 13 10.07 17.40 -21.77
C MET A 13 10.87 16.25 -21.17
N ALA A 14 12.17 16.44 -20.88
CA ALA A 14 12.99 15.45 -20.21
C ALA A 14 12.51 15.12 -18.80
N CYS A 15 11.86 16.07 -18.10
CA CYS A 15 11.28 15.81 -16.79
C CYS A 15 10.19 14.72 -16.83
N PHE A 16 9.43 14.59 -17.93
CA PHE A 16 8.43 13.54 -18.10
C PHE A 16 9.05 12.15 -18.35
N ALA A 17 10.28 12.09 -18.81
CA ALA A 17 11.04 10.86 -19.04
C ALA A 17 11.95 10.49 -17.85
N ASP A 18 11.80 11.15 -16.70
CA ASP A 18 12.54 10.82 -15.48
C ASP A 18 12.29 9.35 -15.10
N PRO A 19 13.34 8.56 -14.80
CA PRO A 19 13.21 7.16 -14.42
C PRO A 19 12.21 6.91 -13.28
N THR A 20 12.09 7.86 -12.37
CA THR A 20 11.13 7.80 -11.26
C THR A 20 9.68 7.83 -11.75
N ILE A 21 9.37 8.71 -12.73
CA ILE A 21 8.03 8.80 -13.32
C ILE A 21 7.69 7.50 -14.07
N ILE A 22 8.64 6.98 -14.85
CA ILE A 22 8.46 5.71 -15.57
C ILE A 22 8.24 4.55 -14.59
N LEU A 23 8.96 4.55 -13.47
CA LEU A 23 8.80 3.56 -12.42
C LEU A 23 7.38 3.60 -11.82
N PHE A 24 6.85 4.79 -11.52
CA PHE A 24 5.47 4.94 -11.04
C PHE A 24 4.46 4.51 -12.07
N LEU A 25 4.65 4.87 -13.34
CA LEU A 25 3.76 4.44 -14.42
C LEU A 25 3.68 2.92 -14.50
N GLY A 26 4.84 2.24 -14.45
CA GLY A 26 4.91 0.77 -14.40
C GLY A 26 4.19 0.20 -13.18
N GLY A 27 4.36 0.80 -12.00
CA GLY A 27 3.67 0.43 -10.77
C GLY A 27 2.15 0.56 -10.88
N PHE A 28 1.66 1.63 -11.49
CA PHE A 28 0.21 1.82 -11.71
C PHE A 28 -0.37 0.81 -12.70
N VAL A 29 0.35 0.48 -13.77
CA VAL A 29 -0.06 -0.57 -14.71
C VAL A 29 -0.17 -1.92 -14.01
N LEU A 30 0.81 -2.29 -13.19
CA LEU A 30 0.80 -3.52 -12.40
C LEU A 30 -0.36 -3.53 -11.39
N ALA A 31 -0.63 -2.41 -10.71
CA ALA A 31 -1.74 -2.29 -9.78
C ALA A 31 -3.09 -2.51 -10.47
N ILE A 32 -3.30 -1.88 -11.64
CA ILE A 32 -4.52 -2.07 -12.45
C ILE A 32 -4.63 -3.53 -12.91
N ALA A 33 -3.53 -4.15 -13.33
CA ALA A 33 -3.52 -5.55 -13.74
C ALA A 33 -3.88 -6.48 -12.58
N ALA A 34 -3.35 -6.24 -11.36
CA ALA A 34 -3.68 -7.00 -10.16
C ALA A 34 -5.19 -6.89 -9.83
N THR A 35 -5.74 -5.69 -9.87
CA THR A 35 -7.18 -5.46 -9.62
C THR A 35 -8.06 -6.12 -10.69
N LYS A 36 -7.74 -5.96 -11.97
CA LYS A 36 -8.51 -6.57 -13.06
C LYS A 36 -8.44 -8.10 -13.08
N SER A 37 -7.35 -8.69 -12.60
CA SER A 37 -7.20 -10.15 -12.51
C SER A 37 -7.78 -10.74 -11.21
N GLY A 38 -8.21 -9.89 -10.25
CA GLY A 38 -8.67 -10.30 -8.93
C GLY A 38 -7.57 -10.93 -8.07
N LEU A 39 -6.30 -10.73 -8.43
CA LEU A 39 -5.15 -11.22 -7.67
C LEU A 39 -5.09 -10.56 -6.30
N ASP A 40 -5.31 -9.26 -6.25
CA ASP A 40 -5.38 -8.44 -5.04
C ASP A 40 -6.43 -8.98 -4.06
N ALA A 41 -7.65 -9.25 -4.55
CA ALA A 41 -8.73 -9.83 -3.75
C ALA A 41 -8.37 -11.20 -3.17
N LYS A 42 -7.75 -12.05 -3.99
CA LYS A 42 -7.32 -13.38 -3.55
C LYS A 42 -6.22 -13.29 -2.50
N MET A 43 -5.24 -12.42 -2.71
CA MET A 43 -4.16 -12.19 -1.76
C MET A 43 -4.69 -11.61 -0.44
N ALA A 44 -5.55 -10.61 -0.48
CA ALA A 44 -6.16 -10.03 0.71
C ALA A 44 -6.91 -11.09 1.54
N LYS A 45 -7.70 -11.96 0.89
CA LYS A 45 -8.41 -13.05 1.56
C LYS A 45 -7.46 -14.01 2.28
N VAL A 46 -6.41 -14.45 1.59
CA VAL A 46 -5.41 -15.37 2.15
C VAL A 46 -4.66 -14.72 3.32
N LEU A 47 -4.30 -13.45 3.18
CA LEU A 47 -3.55 -12.72 4.20
C LEU A 47 -4.38 -12.33 5.43
N ILE A 48 -5.70 -12.10 5.28
CA ILE A 48 -6.60 -11.78 6.41
C ILE A 48 -6.92 -13.04 7.23
N ALA A 49 -6.97 -14.22 6.62
CA ALA A 49 -7.37 -15.47 7.28
C ALA A 49 -6.61 -15.77 8.58
N PRO A 50 -5.28 -15.56 8.70
CA PRO A 50 -4.52 -15.86 9.92
C PRO A 50 -4.90 -15.01 11.13
N PHE A 51 -5.50 -13.83 10.93
CA PHE A 51 -5.87 -12.93 12.04
C PHE A 51 -7.11 -13.39 12.82
N GLY A 52 -7.78 -14.46 12.34
CA GLY A 52 -8.88 -15.10 13.04
C GLY A 52 -10.14 -14.23 13.11
N LYS A 53 -10.95 -14.44 14.17
CA LYS A 53 -12.26 -13.79 14.31
C LYS A 53 -12.28 -12.66 15.35
N ARG A 54 -11.23 -12.46 16.14
CA ARG A 54 -11.19 -11.40 17.17
C ARG A 54 -11.16 -10.03 16.51
N SER A 55 -12.08 -9.14 16.92
CA SER A 55 -12.24 -7.81 16.32
C SER A 55 -10.94 -7.00 16.30
N GLU A 56 -10.15 -7.07 17.38
CA GLU A 56 -8.87 -6.39 17.50
C GLU A 56 -7.83 -6.92 16.51
N HIS A 57 -7.76 -8.24 16.32
CA HIS A 57 -6.84 -8.87 15.36
C HIS A 57 -7.27 -8.62 13.92
N VAL A 58 -8.58 -8.57 13.66
CA VAL A 58 -9.12 -8.22 12.35
C VAL A 58 -8.70 -6.79 11.97
N LEU A 59 -8.79 -5.84 12.93
CA LEU A 59 -8.31 -4.47 12.71
C LEU A 59 -6.82 -4.46 12.36
N LEU A 60 -6.00 -5.16 13.15
CA LEU A 60 -4.55 -5.27 12.88
C LEU A 60 -4.27 -5.90 11.52
N GLY A 61 -5.00 -6.97 11.18
CA GLY A 61 -4.89 -7.64 9.88
C GLY A 61 -5.17 -6.69 8.71
N PHE A 62 -6.25 -5.93 8.78
CA PHE A 62 -6.57 -4.94 7.75
C PHE A 62 -5.48 -3.87 7.64
N MET A 63 -4.96 -3.36 8.77
CA MET A 63 -3.88 -2.37 8.75
C MET A 63 -2.59 -2.92 8.15
N LEU A 64 -2.15 -4.10 8.58
CA LEU A 64 -0.91 -4.72 8.11
C LEU A 64 -1.00 -5.08 6.62
N ILE A 65 -2.11 -5.68 6.20
CA ILE A 65 -2.29 -6.07 4.79
C ILE A 65 -2.37 -4.84 3.90
N THR A 66 -3.11 -3.81 4.32
CA THR A 66 -3.15 -2.53 3.61
C THR A 66 -1.75 -1.94 3.51
N GLY A 67 -0.98 -1.98 4.59
CA GLY A 67 0.40 -1.51 4.61
C GLY A 67 1.28 -2.26 3.63
N ILE A 68 1.23 -3.60 3.62
CA ILE A 68 2.01 -4.43 2.70
C ILE A 68 1.67 -4.12 1.24
N PHE A 69 0.38 -4.03 0.89
CA PHE A 69 -0.01 -3.67 -0.49
C PHE A 69 0.46 -2.27 -0.86
N SER A 70 0.35 -1.32 0.07
CA SER A 70 0.73 0.07 -0.18
C SER A 70 2.24 0.27 -0.33
N MET A 71 3.07 -0.68 0.08
CA MET A 71 4.50 -0.66 -0.20
C MET A 71 4.80 -0.74 -1.71
N PHE A 72 3.91 -1.34 -2.50
CA PHE A 72 4.13 -1.65 -3.92
C PHE A 72 3.07 -1.05 -4.85
N ILE A 73 1.92 -0.69 -4.31
CA ILE A 73 0.77 -0.12 -5.01
C ILE A 73 0.51 1.27 -4.43
N SER A 74 -0.01 2.20 -5.23
CA SER A 74 -0.31 3.55 -4.71
C SER A 74 -1.28 3.50 -3.53
N ASN A 75 -1.09 4.39 -2.56
CA ASN A 75 -1.91 4.46 -1.34
C ASN A 75 -3.41 4.57 -1.67
N THR A 76 -3.76 5.38 -2.67
CA THR A 76 -5.15 5.58 -3.10
C THR A 76 -5.76 4.31 -3.68
N ALA A 77 -5.04 3.62 -4.58
CA ALA A 77 -5.53 2.37 -5.16
C ALA A 77 -5.67 1.28 -4.10
N THR A 78 -4.68 1.15 -3.21
CA THR A 78 -4.72 0.22 -2.08
C THR A 78 -5.90 0.52 -1.16
N ALA A 79 -6.11 1.79 -0.79
CA ALA A 79 -7.22 2.18 0.07
C ALA A 79 -8.58 1.88 -0.58
N ALA A 80 -8.77 2.23 -1.86
CA ALA A 80 -10.00 1.95 -2.58
C ALA A 80 -10.30 0.45 -2.63
N MET A 81 -9.31 -0.38 -2.95
CA MET A 81 -9.43 -1.83 -2.95
C MET A 81 -9.81 -2.36 -1.57
N MET A 82 -9.07 -1.99 -0.53
CA MET A 82 -9.30 -2.50 0.82
C MET A 82 -10.62 -2.06 1.42
N LEU A 83 -11.13 -0.86 1.07
CA LEU A 83 -12.46 -0.43 1.46
C LEU A 83 -13.57 -1.34 0.91
N THR A 84 -13.41 -1.91 -0.28
CA THR A 84 -14.38 -2.87 -0.81
C THR A 84 -14.48 -4.14 0.03
N PHE A 85 -13.36 -4.57 0.64
CA PHE A 85 -13.33 -5.73 1.54
C PHE A 85 -13.92 -5.45 2.92
N LEU A 86 -14.10 -4.20 3.31
CA LEU A 86 -14.81 -3.86 4.54
C LEU A 86 -16.33 -4.06 4.42
N THR A 87 -16.89 -4.05 3.21
CA THR A 87 -18.34 -4.19 3.00
C THR A 87 -18.93 -5.44 3.68
N PRO A 88 -18.39 -6.66 3.49
CA PRO A 88 -18.88 -7.84 4.19
C PRO A 88 -18.61 -7.79 5.71
N VAL A 89 -17.52 -7.15 6.14
CA VAL A 89 -17.20 -7.00 7.56
C VAL A 89 -18.20 -6.06 8.24
N PHE A 90 -18.60 -4.99 7.56
CA PHE A 90 -19.60 -4.04 8.07
C PHE A 90 -20.99 -4.67 8.25
N LYS A 91 -21.35 -5.69 7.47
CA LYS A 91 -22.60 -6.43 7.67
C LYS A 91 -22.63 -7.19 9.01
N ALA A 92 -21.46 -7.55 9.53
CA ALA A 92 -21.31 -8.26 10.80
C ALA A 92 -21.15 -7.30 12.00
N LEU A 93 -21.09 -6.00 11.79
CA LEU A 93 -20.91 -4.98 12.83
C LEU A 93 -22.18 -4.10 12.97
N PRO A 94 -22.49 -3.62 14.20
CA PRO A 94 -23.58 -2.68 14.41
C PRO A 94 -23.43 -1.44 13.52
N PRO A 95 -24.52 -0.90 12.94
CA PRO A 95 -24.46 0.24 12.01
C PRO A 95 -23.75 1.47 12.59
N ASP A 96 -24.02 1.78 13.84
CA ASP A 96 -23.51 2.96 14.55
C ASP A 96 -22.30 2.63 15.46
N GLY A 97 -21.71 1.45 15.27
CA GLY A 97 -20.62 0.98 16.12
C GLY A 97 -19.30 1.68 15.85
N LYS A 98 -18.60 2.11 16.92
CA LYS A 98 -17.25 2.70 16.84
C LYS A 98 -16.25 1.79 16.11
N GLY A 99 -16.45 0.47 16.14
CA GLY A 99 -15.62 -0.49 15.40
C GLY A 99 -15.63 -0.31 13.88
N ARG A 100 -16.75 0.18 13.30
CA ARG A 100 -16.79 0.53 11.87
C ARG A 100 -15.86 1.69 11.57
N VAL A 101 -15.86 2.72 12.44
CA VAL A 101 -14.98 3.87 12.30
C VAL A 101 -13.52 3.42 12.41
N ALA A 102 -13.18 2.56 13.39
CA ALA A 102 -11.84 2.02 13.54
C ALA A 102 -11.36 1.32 12.25
N LEU A 103 -12.18 0.42 11.69
CA LEU A 103 -11.83 -0.29 10.45
C LEU A 103 -11.73 0.63 9.24
N THR A 104 -12.62 1.62 9.13
CA THR A 104 -12.53 2.61 8.03
C THR A 104 -11.26 3.43 8.13
N MET A 105 -10.89 3.88 9.32
CA MET A 105 -9.66 4.66 9.55
C MET A 105 -8.39 3.82 9.43
N ALA A 106 -8.48 2.51 9.71
CA ALA A 106 -7.36 1.58 9.56
C ALA A 106 -6.81 1.53 8.14
N ILE A 107 -7.69 1.65 7.13
CA ILE A 107 -7.30 1.57 5.72
C ILE A 107 -6.39 2.74 5.30
N PRO A 108 -6.78 4.02 5.39
CA PRO A 108 -5.92 5.13 4.99
C PRO A 108 -4.67 5.23 5.85
N ILE A 109 -4.77 4.93 7.15
CA ILE A 109 -3.60 4.91 8.05
C ILE A 109 -2.63 3.80 7.61
N GLY A 110 -3.14 2.58 7.38
CA GLY A 110 -2.34 1.46 6.90
C GLY A 110 -1.69 1.76 5.55
N ALA A 111 -2.43 2.36 4.61
CA ALA A 111 -1.92 2.73 3.30
C ALA A 111 -0.80 3.78 3.39
N ASN A 112 -1.00 4.86 4.14
CA ASN A 112 -0.02 5.93 4.26
C ASN A 112 1.26 5.47 4.98
N LEU A 113 1.12 4.75 6.10
CA LEU A 113 2.27 4.22 6.83
C LEU A 113 3.00 3.16 6.00
N GLY A 114 2.26 2.22 5.40
CA GLY A 114 2.84 1.17 4.55
C GLY A 114 3.59 1.72 3.35
N GLY A 115 3.05 2.74 2.69
CA GLY A 115 3.69 3.40 1.55
C GLY A 115 5.09 3.94 1.85
N MET A 116 5.41 4.24 3.11
CA MET A 116 6.76 4.67 3.49
C MET A 116 7.79 3.54 3.48
N GLY A 117 7.35 2.28 3.48
CA GLY A 117 8.22 1.11 3.61
C GLY A 117 9.17 0.88 2.44
N THR A 118 8.85 1.39 1.24
CA THR A 118 9.70 1.27 0.06
C THR A 118 9.93 2.62 -0.62
N PRO A 119 11.02 2.78 -1.39
CA PRO A 119 11.26 4.01 -2.17
C PRO A 119 10.16 4.30 -3.19
N ILE A 120 9.44 3.28 -3.65
CA ILE A 120 8.41 3.38 -4.69
C ILE A 120 6.97 3.40 -4.15
N GLY A 121 6.77 3.20 -2.86
CA GLY A 121 5.43 3.11 -2.26
C GLY A 121 4.67 4.44 -2.31
N THR A 122 5.38 5.57 -2.32
CA THR A 122 4.78 6.90 -2.43
C THR A 122 5.73 7.88 -3.14
N PRO A 123 5.22 8.85 -3.93
CA PRO A 123 6.03 9.82 -4.66
C PRO A 123 7.08 10.58 -3.81
N PRO A 124 6.76 11.04 -2.59
CA PRO A 124 7.76 11.70 -1.75
C PRO A 124 8.99 10.84 -1.43
N ASN A 125 8.81 9.52 -1.24
CA ASN A 125 9.93 8.62 -0.97
C ASN A 125 10.86 8.52 -2.19
N ALA A 126 10.31 8.39 -3.39
CA ALA A 126 11.09 8.31 -4.60
C ALA A 126 11.90 9.61 -4.82
N PHE A 127 11.30 10.75 -4.51
CA PHE A 127 12.00 12.04 -4.55
C PHE A 127 13.13 12.09 -3.50
N ALA A 128 12.84 11.71 -2.26
CA ALA A 128 13.85 11.65 -1.20
C ALA A 128 14.99 10.68 -1.57
N TYR A 129 14.65 9.50 -2.09
CA TYR A 129 15.63 8.51 -2.55
C TYR A 129 16.53 9.06 -3.66
N LYS A 130 15.97 9.81 -4.61
CA LYS A 130 16.71 10.48 -5.68
C LYS A 130 17.69 11.52 -5.10
N VAL A 131 17.24 12.39 -4.19
CA VAL A 131 18.08 13.43 -3.56
C VAL A 131 19.20 12.83 -2.74
N LEU A 132 18.94 11.75 -1.99
CA LEU A 132 19.95 11.07 -1.19
C LEU A 132 21.05 10.41 -2.05
N ASN A 133 20.70 9.96 -3.25
CA ASN A 133 21.61 9.27 -4.18
C ASN A 133 22.14 10.18 -5.30
N ASP A 134 21.84 11.48 -5.26
CA ASP A 134 22.33 12.42 -6.27
C ASP A 134 23.87 12.47 -6.25
N PRO A 135 24.56 12.13 -7.38
CA PRO A 135 26.01 12.17 -7.46
C PRO A 135 26.62 13.57 -7.26
N GLN A 136 25.84 14.61 -7.55
CA GLN A 136 26.24 16.02 -7.35
C GLN A 136 25.82 16.56 -5.97
N GLY A 137 25.06 15.76 -5.20
CA GLY A 137 24.53 16.09 -3.87
C GLY A 137 25.14 15.22 -2.78
N LEU A 138 24.27 14.50 -2.06
CA LEU A 138 24.66 13.70 -0.90
C LEU A 138 25.39 12.40 -1.26
N ASN A 139 25.14 11.85 -2.45
CA ASN A 139 25.77 10.65 -3.01
C ASN A 139 25.92 9.48 -2.01
N MET A 140 24.85 9.21 -1.26
CA MET A 140 24.88 8.24 -0.15
C MET A 140 24.92 6.78 -0.61
N GLY A 141 24.64 6.49 -1.88
CA GLY A 141 24.67 5.13 -2.44
C GLY A 141 23.65 4.17 -1.80
N ILE A 142 22.51 4.72 -1.32
CA ILE A 142 21.48 3.93 -0.66
C ILE A 142 20.79 3.03 -1.69
N GLY A 143 20.82 1.71 -1.47
CA GLY A 143 20.09 0.74 -2.26
C GLY A 143 18.60 0.64 -1.85
N PHE A 144 17.81 -0.01 -2.70
CA PHE A 144 16.40 -0.31 -2.38
C PHE A 144 16.26 -1.12 -1.09
N GLY A 145 17.13 -2.11 -0.90
CA GLY A 145 17.17 -2.94 0.30
C GLY A 145 17.57 -2.17 1.55
N ASP A 146 18.50 -1.22 1.45
CA ASP A 146 18.95 -0.39 2.58
C ASP A 146 17.81 0.48 3.09
N TRP A 147 17.04 1.08 2.16
CA TRP A 147 15.82 1.80 2.51
C TRP A 147 14.83 0.92 3.27
N MET A 148 14.52 -0.26 2.74
CA MET A 148 13.58 -1.19 3.37
C MET A 148 14.07 -1.68 4.72
N MET A 149 15.36 -1.91 4.89
CA MET A 149 15.94 -2.41 6.14
C MET A 149 15.70 -1.43 7.29
N ILE A 150 15.66 -0.13 7.02
CA ILE A 150 15.40 0.92 8.00
C ILE A 150 13.90 1.20 8.11
N MET A 151 13.22 1.36 6.97
CA MET A 151 11.85 1.85 6.96
C MET A 151 10.81 0.77 7.28
N ALA A 152 11.03 -0.50 6.91
CA ALA A 152 10.05 -1.55 7.19
C ALA A 152 9.87 -1.81 8.70
N PRO A 153 10.92 -1.92 9.55
CA PRO A 153 10.74 -2.01 11.00
C PRO A 153 10.04 -0.78 11.58
N MET A 154 10.37 0.42 11.09
CA MET A 154 9.73 1.67 11.52
C MET A 154 8.23 1.68 11.18
N VAL A 155 7.87 1.26 9.96
CA VAL A 155 6.47 1.14 9.53
C VAL A 155 5.70 0.16 10.40
N ILE A 156 6.28 -1.01 10.70
CA ILE A 156 5.66 -2.00 11.58
C ILE A 156 5.40 -1.39 12.97
N LEU A 157 6.39 -0.71 13.54
CA LEU A 157 6.23 -0.05 14.84
C LEU A 157 5.11 0.99 14.81
N MET A 158 5.08 1.84 13.77
CA MET A 158 4.04 2.88 13.62
C MET A 158 2.65 2.27 13.42
N LEU A 159 2.53 1.16 12.67
CA LEU A 159 1.28 0.44 12.51
C LEU A 159 0.77 -0.15 13.83
N ILE A 160 1.66 -0.70 14.66
CA ILE A 160 1.31 -1.20 15.99
C ILE A 160 0.83 -0.05 16.89
N VAL A 161 1.54 1.08 16.90
CA VAL A 161 1.14 2.26 17.68
C VAL A 161 -0.22 2.78 17.20
N ALA A 162 -0.41 2.92 15.89
CA ALA A 162 -1.68 3.35 15.30
C ALA A 162 -2.83 2.38 15.63
N TRP A 163 -2.56 1.08 15.62
CA TRP A 163 -3.52 0.05 16.03
C TRP A 163 -3.97 0.24 17.49
N PHE A 164 -3.03 0.44 18.43
CA PHE A 164 -3.37 0.73 19.82
C PHE A 164 -4.19 2.01 19.98
N ILE A 165 -3.83 3.07 19.26
CA ILE A 165 -4.57 4.33 19.27
C ILE A 165 -6.00 4.12 18.78
N LEU A 166 -6.18 3.43 17.65
CA LEU A 166 -7.50 3.16 17.08
C LEU A 166 -8.37 2.32 18.03
N LEU A 167 -7.81 1.29 18.67
CA LEU A 167 -8.53 0.49 19.66
C LEU A 167 -8.98 1.31 20.86
N LYS A 168 -8.14 2.23 21.33
CA LYS A 168 -8.46 3.10 22.47
C LYS A 168 -9.50 4.16 22.12
N MET A 169 -9.41 4.74 20.92
CA MET A 169 -10.35 5.79 20.48
C MET A 169 -11.70 5.21 20.02
N PHE A 170 -11.67 4.05 19.37
CA PHE A 170 -12.83 3.43 18.74
C PHE A 170 -12.96 1.95 19.15
N PRO A 171 -13.31 1.67 20.43
CA PRO A 171 -13.42 0.30 20.92
C PRO A 171 -14.56 -0.46 20.21
N PHE A 172 -14.32 -1.75 19.97
CA PHE A 172 -15.32 -2.64 19.42
C PHE A 172 -16.36 -3.04 20.48
N SER A 173 -17.64 -2.98 20.11
CA SER A 173 -18.72 -3.49 20.96
C SER A 173 -18.80 -5.01 20.96
N GLN A 174 -18.24 -5.66 19.94
CA GLN A 174 -18.22 -7.11 19.77
C GLN A 174 -16.79 -7.64 19.84
N LYS A 175 -16.60 -8.74 20.58
CA LYS A 175 -15.29 -9.39 20.70
C LYS A 175 -14.87 -10.18 19.45
N THR A 176 -15.84 -10.61 18.65
CA THR A 176 -15.60 -11.44 17.47
C THR A 176 -16.38 -10.94 16.26
N ILE A 177 -15.76 -11.01 15.09
CA ILE A 177 -16.36 -10.67 13.79
C ILE A 177 -16.23 -11.91 12.90
N GLU A 178 -17.35 -12.42 12.39
CA GLU A 178 -17.34 -13.49 11.40
C GLU A 178 -17.21 -12.88 10.00
N ILE A 179 -16.02 -13.00 9.42
CA ILE A 179 -15.75 -12.49 8.07
C ILE A 179 -15.99 -13.60 7.07
N LYS A 180 -17.06 -13.50 6.29
CA LYS A 180 -17.28 -14.33 5.09
C LYS A 180 -16.84 -13.51 3.87
N ILE A 181 -15.58 -13.57 3.50
CA ILE A 181 -15.11 -12.96 2.26
C ILE A 181 -15.37 -13.94 1.13
N GLU A 182 -16.44 -13.72 0.37
CA GLU A 182 -16.70 -14.43 -0.87
C GLU A 182 -15.77 -13.84 -1.94
N SER A 183 -14.76 -14.59 -2.34
CA SER A 183 -13.96 -14.21 -3.51
C SER A 183 -14.57 -14.85 -4.74
N HIS A 184 -15.17 -14.05 -5.61
CA HIS A 184 -15.54 -14.45 -6.98
C HIS A 184 -14.32 -14.49 -7.93
N ALA A 185 -13.10 -14.50 -7.38
CA ALA A 185 -11.89 -14.57 -8.16
C ALA A 185 -11.75 -15.97 -8.76
N HIS A 186 -12.25 -16.15 -9.98
CA HIS A 186 -11.90 -17.32 -10.80
C HIS A 186 -10.39 -17.30 -11.03
N SER A 187 -9.70 -18.37 -10.60
CA SER A 187 -8.29 -18.57 -10.90
C SER A 187 -8.17 -18.79 -12.42
N ASN A 188 -7.83 -17.72 -13.14
CA ASN A 188 -7.66 -17.75 -14.58
C ASN A 188 -6.16 -17.64 -14.90
N TRP A 189 -5.72 -18.16 -16.07
CA TRP A 189 -4.35 -18.02 -16.54
C TRP A 189 -3.82 -16.57 -16.45
N ARG A 190 -4.70 -15.57 -16.63
CA ARG A 190 -4.40 -14.14 -16.46
C ARG A 190 -3.90 -13.80 -15.05
N THR A 191 -4.52 -14.37 -14.03
CA THR A 191 -4.10 -14.19 -12.64
C THR A 191 -2.71 -14.78 -12.40
N ALA A 192 -2.42 -15.93 -13.01
CA ALA A 192 -1.10 -16.55 -12.92
C ALA A 192 -0.01 -15.72 -13.61
N VAL A 193 -0.29 -15.17 -14.79
CA VAL A 193 0.64 -14.28 -15.50
C VAL A 193 0.93 -13.01 -14.71
N VAL A 194 -0.09 -12.37 -14.16
CA VAL A 194 0.08 -11.15 -13.33
C VAL A 194 0.89 -11.48 -12.08
N ALA A 195 0.60 -12.58 -11.40
CA ALA A 195 1.37 -13.02 -10.23
C ALA A 195 2.84 -13.30 -10.58
N ALA A 196 3.10 -14.00 -11.69
CA ALA A 196 4.45 -14.26 -12.17
C ALA A 196 5.20 -12.96 -12.50
N THR A 197 4.53 -11.97 -13.12
CA THR A 197 5.10 -10.67 -13.43
C THR A 197 5.44 -9.89 -12.16
N PHE A 198 4.61 -9.96 -11.12
CA PHE A 198 4.89 -9.37 -9.80
C PHE A 198 6.14 -9.99 -9.18
N ILE A 199 6.23 -11.32 -9.14
CA ILE A 199 7.37 -12.05 -8.57
C ILE A 199 8.64 -11.72 -9.35
N LEU A 200 8.57 -11.71 -10.69
CA LEU A 200 9.71 -11.38 -11.56
C LEU A 200 10.20 -9.95 -11.34
N ASN A 201 9.28 -8.98 -11.19
CA ASN A 201 9.64 -7.58 -10.90
C ASN A 201 10.33 -7.40 -9.54
N ILE A 202 9.97 -8.20 -8.53
CA ILE A 202 10.63 -8.20 -7.22
C ILE A 202 12.03 -8.83 -7.32
N HIS A 203 12.22 -9.81 -8.20
CA HIS A 203 13.48 -10.56 -8.31
C HIS A 203 14.53 -9.88 -9.21
N LEU A 204 14.09 -9.05 -10.16
CA LEU A 204 14.97 -8.32 -11.10
C LEU A 204 15.44 -6.95 -10.58
N ARG A 205 15.08 -6.61 -9.35
CA ARG A 205 15.48 -5.38 -8.64
C ARG A 205 16.32 -5.67 -7.40
#